data_890e823da0d5d4a79a2d23dfda711f27
#
_entry.id   890e823da0d5d4a79a2d23dfda711f27
#
_cell.length_a   1.000
_cell.length_b   1.000
_cell.length_c   1.000
_cell.angle_alpha   90.00
_cell.angle_beta   90.00
_cell.angle_gamma   90.00
#
_symmetry.space_group_name_H-M   'P 1'
#
loop_
_entity.id
_entity.type
_entity.pdbx_description
1 polymer ?
#
loop_
_entity_poly.entity_id
_entity_poly.type
_entity_poly.pdbx_seq_one_letter_code
_entity_poly.pdbx_strand_id
1 'polypeptide(L)'
;MITSASNKSIKNVQALLSKAKERKKQGVFVVEGPKMSFEAPYDWVSAVYMSESFFYDDRFKEEKKRFLDKTEIVSDSVFKSMSDTQTPQGVLAIVKMPHYEIDELFKGDKTELLVLESIQDPGNLGTMIRTGEGAGVSGIIMNRTTVDIFNPKTVRSTMGSLYRVPFYITDDLPETIEYAKSKGVSLYAAHLKGKCSYDRPDYTGACGFMIGNEGNGLSDEIADMADTYIRIPMEGAVESLNAAISATLLMYECNRQRLSLIHI
;
A
#
# COMPACT_ATOMS: atom_id res chain seq x y z
N MET A 1 15.56 -22.93 -19.21
CA MET A 1 14.83 -23.36 -18.00
C MET A 1 15.80 -23.56 -16.84
N ILE A 2 15.49 -23.00 -15.68
CA ILE A 2 16.32 -23.13 -14.47
C ILE A 2 15.82 -24.32 -13.65
N THR A 3 16.69 -25.28 -13.35
CA THR A 3 16.34 -26.51 -12.61
C THR A 3 17.05 -26.62 -11.26
N SER A 4 17.89 -25.64 -10.91
CA SER A 4 18.65 -25.67 -9.66
C SER A 4 18.29 -24.50 -8.76
N ALA A 5 17.93 -24.77 -7.51
CA ALA A 5 17.71 -23.76 -6.47
C ALA A 5 19.00 -23.00 -6.08
N SER A 6 20.20 -23.53 -6.44
CA SER A 6 21.46 -22.83 -6.21
C SER A 6 21.77 -21.76 -7.26
N ASN A 7 20.95 -21.63 -8.29
CA ASN A 7 21.09 -20.60 -9.33
C ASN A 7 21.09 -19.20 -8.70
N LYS A 8 21.91 -18.32 -9.26
CA LYS A 8 22.13 -16.96 -8.76
C LYS A 8 20.84 -16.12 -8.75
N SER A 9 20.04 -16.22 -9.81
CA SER A 9 18.76 -15.50 -9.92
C SER A 9 17.77 -15.98 -8.85
N ILE A 10 17.69 -17.29 -8.61
CA ILE A 10 16.81 -17.86 -7.58
C ILE A 10 17.20 -17.39 -6.17
N LYS A 11 18.50 -17.43 -5.85
CA LYS A 11 19.02 -16.89 -4.58
C LYS A 11 18.73 -15.40 -4.43
N ASN A 12 18.79 -14.63 -5.52
CA ASN A 12 18.44 -13.22 -5.49
C ASN A 12 16.96 -13.01 -5.14
N VAL A 13 16.03 -13.73 -5.76
CA VAL A 13 14.61 -13.67 -5.43
C VAL A 13 14.37 -13.99 -3.95
N GLN A 14 14.97 -15.07 -3.43
CA GLN A 14 14.87 -15.44 -2.01
C GLN A 14 15.42 -14.35 -1.08
N ALA A 15 16.52 -13.68 -1.47
CA ALA A 15 17.08 -12.57 -0.72
C ALA A 15 16.17 -11.34 -0.74
N LEU A 16 15.54 -11.03 -1.86
CA LEU A 16 14.57 -9.93 -2.00
C LEU A 16 13.31 -10.20 -1.19
N LEU A 17 12.81 -11.42 -1.13
CA LEU A 17 11.67 -11.80 -0.29
C LEU A 17 11.98 -11.66 1.20
N SER A 18 13.16 -12.09 1.64
CA SER A 18 13.49 -12.17 3.07
C SER A 18 14.13 -10.91 3.66
N LYS A 19 14.79 -10.05 2.83
CA LYS A 19 15.66 -8.97 3.34
C LYS A 19 15.29 -7.61 2.77
N ALA A 20 14.73 -6.73 3.60
CA ALA A 20 14.45 -5.33 3.22
C ALA A 20 15.71 -4.59 2.71
N LYS A 21 16.90 -4.88 3.30
CA LYS A 21 18.17 -4.30 2.87
C LYS A 21 18.50 -4.62 1.41
N GLU A 22 18.24 -5.85 0.96
CA GLU A 22 18.49 -6.24 -0.43
C GLU A 22 17.51 -5.57 -1.38
N ARG A 23 16.22 -5.45 -1.00
CA ARG A 23 15.21 -4.70 -1.77
C ARG A 23 15.65 -3.24 -1.95
N LYS A 24 16.00 -2.55 -0.87
CA LYS A 24 16.44 -1.15 -0.91
C LYS A 24 17.72 -0.98 -1.72
N LYS A 25 18.71 -1.86 -1.56
CA LYS A 25 19.99 -1.81 -2.28
C LYS A 25 19.79 -1.91 -3.80
N GLN A 26 18.87 -2.78 -4.23
CA GLN A 26 18.62 -3.03 -5.64
C GLN A 26 17.51 -2.15 -6.22
N GLY A 27 16.75 -1.42 -5.39
CA GLY A 27 15.62 -0.59 -5.81
C GLY A 27 14.46 -1.41 -6.40
N VAL A 28 14.31 -2.67 -5.96
CA VAL A 28 13.30 -3.60 -6.49
C VAL A 28 12.61 -4.39 -5.38
N PHE A 29 11.41 -4.89 -5.67
CA PHE A 29 10.67 -5.79 -4.80
C PHE A 29 10.08 -6.95 -5.59
N VAL A 30 9.59 -7.95 -4.89
CA VAL A 30 8.99 -9.15 -5.51
C VAL A 30 7.49 -9.11 -5.35
N VAL A 31 6.79 -9.44 -6.42
CA VAL A 31 5.35 -9.69 -6.42
C VAL A 31 5.08 -11.13 -6.84
N GLU A 32 4.08 -11.76 -6.26
CA GLU A 32 3.72 -13.15 -6.54
C GLU A 32 2.24 -13.29 -6.90
N GLY A 33 1.99 -14.18 -7.84
CA GLY A 33 0.66 -14.48 -8.38
C GLY A 33 0.32 -13.71 -9.66
N PRO A 34 -0.59 -14.26 -10.49
CA PRO A 34 -0.90 -13.73 -11.81
C PRO A 34 -1.36 -12.27 -11.76
N LYS A 35 -2.29 -11.95 -10.84
CA LYS A 35 -2.81 -10.58 -10.73
C LYS A 35 -1.69 -9.58 -10.49
N MET A 36 -0.89 -9.78 -9.44
CA MET A 36 0.19 -8.86 -9.07
C MET A 36 1.27 -8.76 -10.16
N SER A 37 1.63 -9.90 -10.77
CA SER A 37 2.70 -9.94 -11.78
C SER A 37 2.28 -9.29 -13.11
N PHE A 38 1.04 -9.49 -13.54
CA PHE A 38 0.58 -9.02 -14.85
C PHE A 38 -0.05 -7.61 -14.82
N GLU A 39 -0.53 -7.14 -13.67
CA GLU A 39 -0.95 -5.74 -13.48
C GLU A 39 0.24 -4.78 -13.33
N ALA A 40 1.44 -5.28 -13.03
CA ALA A 40 2.62 -4.43 -12.93
C ALA A 40 2.88 -3.67 -14.24
N PRO A 41 3.21 -2.37 -14.18
CA PRO A 41 3.61 -1.61 -15.36
C PRO A 41 4.80 -2.29 -16.04
N TYR A 42 4.72 -2.51 -17.35
CA TYR A 42 5.75 -3.26 -18.09
C TYR A 42 7.18 -2.72 -17.87
N ASP A 43 7.33 -1.38 -17.86
CA ASP A 43 8.63 -0.72 -17.70
C ASP A 43 9.20 -0.83 -16.28
N TRP A 44 8.34 -1.19 -15.31
CA TRP A 44 8.78 -1.44 -13.93
C TRP A 44 9.25 -2.89 -13.73
N VAL A 45 8.79 -3.82 -14.57
CA VAL A 45 9.16 -5.23 -14.45
C VAL A 45 10.56 -5.44 -14.97
N SER A 46 11.44 -5.95 -14.11
CA SER A 46 12.84 -6.30 -14.43
C SER A 46 12.98 -7.76 -14.88
N ALA A 47 12.24 -8.67 -14.27
CA ALA A 47 12.24 -10.09 -14.62
C ALA A 47 10.94 -10.75 -14.17
N VAL A 48 10.50 -11.77 -14.88
CA VAL A 48 9.36 -12.63 -14.53
C VAL A 48 9.87 -14.06 -14.43
N TYR A 49 9.46 -14.78 -13.39
CA TYR A 49 9.74 -16.21 -13.23
C TYR A 49 8.44 -16.98 -13.28
N MET A 50 8.35 -17.94 -14.18
CA MET A 50 7.19 -18.80 -14.30
C MET A 50 7.59 -20.25 -14.05
N SER A 51 6.80 -20.97 -13.26
CA SER A 51 6.96 -22.41 -13.17
C SER A 51 6.64 -23.07 -14.51
N GLU A 52 7.23 -24.22 -14.77
CA GLU A 52 7.03 -24.94 -16.03
C GLU A 52 5.54 -25.24 -16.27
N SER A 53 4.84 -25.73 -15.25
CA SER A 53 3.40 -26.00 -15.33
C SER A 53 2.57 -24.75 -15.62
N PHE A 54 2.90 -23.61 -15.00
CA PHE A 54 2.19 -22.35 -15.25
C PHE A 54 2.50 -21.79 -16.65
N PHE A 55 3.73 -21.91 -17.13
CA PHE A 55 4.11 -21.40 -18.44
C PHE A 55 3.35 -22.08 -19.58
N TYR A 56 3.19 -23.41 -19.52
CA TYR A 56 2.47 -24.19 -20.53
C TYR A 56 0.95 -24.26 -20.33
N ASP A 57 0.42 -23.76 -19.21
CA ASP A 57 -1.00 -23.62 -19.00
C ASP A 57 -1.60 -22.57 -19.96
N ASP A 58 -2.74 -22.84 -20.57
CA ASP A 58 -3.39 -21.91 -21.51
C ASP A 58 -4.03 -20.69 -20.85
N ARG A 59 -4.18 -20.70 -19.53
CA ARG A 59 -4.63 -19.53 -18.79
C ARG A 59 -3.61 -18.39 -18.91
N PHE A 60 -4.10 -17.16 -18.91
CA PHE A 60 -3.27 -15.95 -18.98
C PHE A 60 -2.35 -15.89 -20.21
N LYS A 61 -2.79 -16.43 -21.35
CA LYS A 61 -1.97 -16.53 -22.55
C LYS A 61 -1.56 -15.16 -23.10
N GLU A 62 -2.47 -14.20 -23.09
CA GLU A 62 -2.18 -12.86 -23.59
C GLU A 62 -1.30 -12.06 -22.62
N GLU A 63 -1.54 -12.19 -21.31
CA GLU A 63 -0.71 -11.57 -20.29
C GLU A 63 0.73 -12.11 -20.30
N LYS A 64 0.88 -13.42 -20.47
CA LYS A 64 2.21 -14.05 -20.60
C LYS A 64 2.97 -13.51 -21.80
N LYS A 65 2.31 -13.35 -22.96
CA LYS A 65 2.94 -12.81 -24.18
C LYS A 65 3.56 -11.43 -23.94
N ARG A 66 2.93 -10.59 -23.14
CA ARG A 66 3.41 -9.24 -22.83
C ARG A 66 4.79 -9.24 -22.16
N PHE A 67 5.13 -10.30 -21.45
CA PHE A 67 6.35 -10.37 -20.63
C PHE A 67 7.33 -11.46 -21.09
N LEU A 68 7.14 -12.06 -22.27
CA LEU A 68 7.99 -13.19 -22.73
C LEU A 68 9.48 -12.83 -22.79
N ASP A 69 9.80 -11.64 -23.20
CA ASP A 69 11.17 -11.12 -23.30
C ASP A 69 11.87 -10.94 -21.94
N LYS A 70 11.07 -10.89 -20.84
CA LYS A 70 11.53 -10.76 -19.45
C LYS A 70 11.34 -12.05 -18.65
N THR A 71 10.87 -13.14 -19.28
CA THR A 71 10.47 -14.37 -18.59
C THR A 71 11.58 -15.42 -18.56
N GLU A 72 11.85 -15.91 -17.38
CA GLU A 72 12.66 -17.11 -17.13
C GLU A 72 11.76 -18.26 -16.66
N ILE A 73 11.83 -19.40 -17.34
CA ILE A 73 11.09 -20.61 -16.94
C ILE A 73 11.92 -21.35 -15.90
N VAL A 74 11.29 -21.76 -14.80
CA VAL A 74 11.89 -22.54 -13.73
C VAL A 74 11.11 -23.84 -13.54
N SER A 75 11.76 -24.92 -13.09
CA SER A 75 11.03 -26.14 -12.73
C SER A 75 10.07 -25.90 -11.57
N ASP A 76 8.96 -26.64 -11.49
CA ASP A 76 7.96 -26.48 -10.44
C ASP A 76 8.55 -26.61 -9.03
N SER A 77 9.51 -27.52 -8.85
CA SER A 77 10.20 -27.71 -7.58
C SER A 77 11.06 -26.50 -7.18
N VAL A 78 11.75 -25.87 -8.14
CA VAL A 78 12.52 -24.65 -7.91
C VAL A 78 11.58 -23.49 -7.62
N PHE A 79 10.49 -23.35 -8.38
CA PHE A 79 9.50 -22.31 -8.12
C PHE A 79 8.94 -22.38 -6.68
N LYS A 80 8.58 -23.60 -6.24
CA LYS A 80 8.12 -23.82 -4.87
C LYS A 80 9.16 -23.41 -3.82
N SER A 81 10.45 -23.62 -4.09
CA SER A 81 11.53 -23.26 -3.16
C SER A 81 11.81 -21.76 -3.09
N MET A 82 11.41 -20.98 -4.10
CA MET A 82 11.60 -19.54 -4.15
C MET A 82 10.35 -18.74 -3.78
N SER A 83 9.19 -19.35 -3.67
CA SER A 83 7.94 -18.72 -3.28
C SER A 83 7.86 -18.51 -1.76
N ASP A 84 7.22 -17.40 -1.35
CA ASP A 84 6.92 -17.09 0.06
C ASP A 84 5.49 -17.51 0.46
N THR A 85 4.76 -18.19 -0.44
CA THR A 85 3.39 -18.66 -0.17
C THR A 85 3.32 -20.18 0.01
N GLN A 86 2.37 -20.64 0.82
CA GLN A 86 2.16 -22.08 1.04
C GLN A 86 1.66 -22.79 -0.24
N THR A 87 0.88 -22.08 -1.04
CA THR A 87 0.30 -22.56 -2.31
C THR A 87 0.70 -21.63 -3.45
N PRO A 88 1.93 -21.79 -4.00
CA PRO A 88 2.41 -20.93 -5.07
C PRO A 88 1.53 -20.99 -6.32
N GLN A 89 1.28 -19.83 -6.93
CA GLN A 89 0.44 -19.72 -8.13
C GLN A 89 1.23 -19.83 -9.44
N GLY A 90 2.52 -20.12 -9.37
CA GLY A 90 3.36 -20.43 -10.53
C GLY A 90 3.94 -19.23 -11.27
N VAL A 91 3.71 -18.01 -10.82
CA VAL A 91 4.34 -16.81 -11.40
C VAL A 91 4.72 -15.81 -10.31
N LEU A 92 5.88 -15.21 -10.47
CA LEU A 92 6.32 -14.04 -9.69
C LEU A 92 7.12 -13.09 -10.59
N ALA A 93 7.19 -11.82 -10.21
CA ALA A 93 7.98 -10.83 -10.92
C ALA A 93 8.84 -10.00 -9.95
N ILE A 94 10.00 -9.57 -10.44
CA ILE A 94 10.82 -8.54 -9.81
C ILE A 94 10.42 -7.20 -10.43
N VAL A 95 10.00 -6.26 -9.60
CA VAL A 95 9.45 -4.97 -10.00
C VAL A 95 10.28 -3.86 -9.38
N LYS A 96 10.57 -2.81 -10.14
CA LYS A 96 11.24 -1.60 -9.64
C LYS A 96 10.36 -0.90 -8.61
N MET A 97 10.96 -0.40 -7.55
CA MET A 97 10.27 0.43 -6.56
C MET A 97 9.86 1.75 -7.21
N PRO A 98 8.58 2.12 -7.18
CA PRO A 98 8.18 3.46 -7.56
C PRO A 98 8.73 4.48 -6.55
N HIS A 99 9.02 5.65 -7.04
CA HIS A 99 9.37 6.82 -6.25
C HIS A 99 8.44 7.96 -6.63
N TYR A 100 7.90 8.63 -5.64
CA TYR A 100 7.00 9.75 -5.81
C TYR A 100 7.53 10.97 -5.06
N GLU A 101 7.45 12.12 -5.68
CA GLU A 101 7.66 13.39 -5.00
C GLU A 101 6.39 13.77 -4.22
N ILE A 102 6.55 14.48 -3.12
CA ILE A 102 5.43 14.82 -2.25
C ILE A 102 4.32 15.60 -2.99
N ASP A 103 4.69 16.44 -3.96
CA ASP A 103 3.72 17.21 -4.74
C ASP A 103 2.80 16.36 -5.62
N GLU A 104 3.20 15.15 -5.96
CA GLU A 104 2.37 14.21 -6.75
C GLU A 104 1.14 13.69 -5.99
N LEU A 105 1.14 13.82 -4.66
CA LEU A 105 0.04 13.41 -3.80
C LEU A 105 -1.13 14.39 -3.81
N PHE A 106 -0.92 15.62 -4.27
CA PHE A 106 -1.94 16.68 -4.21
C PHE A 106 -2.71 16.78 -5.52
N LYS A 107 -4.03 16.87 -5.43
CA LYS A 107 -4.95 16.97 -6.57
C LYS A 107 -5.88 18.19 -6.44
N GLY A 108 -5.36 19.30 -5.88
CA GLY A 108 -6.15 20.49 -5.58
C GLY A 108 -7.27 20.19 -4.59
N ASP A 109 -8.46 20.73 -4.80
CA ASP A 109 -9.63 20.56 -3.92
C ASP A 109 -10.09 19.10 -3.79
N LYS A 110 -9.66 18.21 -4.70
CA LYS A 110 -9.94 16.77 -4.63
C LYS A 110 -8.88 15.97 -3.87
N THR A 111 -7.91 16.63 -3.29
CA THR A 111 -6.88 15.97 -2.49
C THR A 111 -7.54 15.22 -1.32
N GLU A 112 -7.21 13.95 -1.21
CA GLU A 112 -7.55 13.12 -0.05
C GLU A 112 -6.29 12.37 0.37
N LEU A 113 -5.79 12.68 1.54
CA LEU A 113 -4.56 12.07 2.05
C LEU A 113 -4.86 11.08 3.18
N LEU A 114 -4.07 10.02 3.23
CA LEU A 114 -3.95 9.18 4.39
C LEU A 114 -2.56 9.40 5.01
N VAL A 115 -2.52 9.88 6.26
CA VAL A 115 -1.27 10.16 7.00
C VAL A 115 -1.11 9.08 8.06
N LEU A 116 -0.04 8.29 7.97
CA LEU A 116 0.20 7.11 8.79
C LEU A 116 1.40 7.30 9.71
N GLU A 117 1.17 7.17 11.00
CA GLU A 117 2.23 7.19 12.01
C GLU A 117 2.46 5.79 12.56
N SER A 118 3.62 5.19 12.23
CA SER A 118 4.14 3.97 12.86
C SER A 118 3.20 2.76 12.77
N ILE A 119 2.51 2.57 11.67
CA ILE A 119 1.73 1.35 11.40
C ILE A 119 2.69 0.16 11.36
N GLN A 120 2.40 -0.89 12.14
CA GLN A 120 3.31 -2.03 12.31
C GLN A 120 2.85 -3.30 11.58
N ASP A 121 1.56 -3.55 11.44
CA ASP A 121 1.08 -4.74 10.75
C ASP A 121 1.08 -4.57 9.23
N PRO A 122 1.84 -5.42 8.48
CA PRO A 122 1.90 -5.36 7.03
C PRO A 122 0.54 -5.57 6.35
N GLY A 123 -0.36 -6.35 6.98
CA GLY A 123 -1.71 -6.58 6.48
C GLY A 123 -2.58 -5.33 6.58
N ASN A 124 -2.46 -4.58 7.69
CA ASN A 124 -3.15 -3.31 7.87
C ASN A 124 -2.69 -2.30 6.83
N LEU A 125 -1.36 -2.10 6.68
CA LEU A 125 -0.83 -1.18 5.67
C LEU A 125 -1.32 -1.53 4.27
N GLY A 126 -1.22 -2.80 3.87
CA GLY A 126 -1.69 -3.23 2.55
C GLY A 126 -3.21 -3.07 2.36
N THR A 127 -4.00 -3.29 3.42
CA THR A 127 -5.45 -3.05 3.40
C THR A 127 -5.76 -1.57 3.25
N MET A 128 -5.06 -0.68 3.98
CA MET A 128 -5.21 0.77 3.86
C MET A 128 -4.91 1.26 2.43
N ILE A 129 -3.83 0.78 1.81
CA ILE A 129 -3.49 1.12 0.42
C ILE A 129 -4.59 0.66 -0.54
N ARG A 130 -5.06 -0.58 -0.37
CA ARG A 130 -6.11 -1.16 -1.22
C ARG A 130 -7.44 -0.44 -1.09
N THR A 131 -7.89 -0.18 0.12
CA THR A 131 -9.16 0.52 0.37
C THR A 131 -9.04 2.00 0.01
N GLY A 132 -7.86 2.60 0.17
CA GLY A 132 -7.56 3.96 -0.27
C GLY A 132 -7.71 4.13 -1.77
N GLU A 133 -7.20 3.19 -2.57
CA GLU A 133 -7.45 3.19 -4.04
C GLU A 133 -8.95 3.15 -4.32
N GLY A 134 -9.66 2.23 -3.67
CA GLY A 134 -11.11 2.07 -3.85
C GLY A 134 -11.93 3.30 -3.44
N ALA A 135 -11.48 4.04 -2.44
CA ALA A 135 -12.14 5.26 -1.96
C ALA A 135 -11.74 6.51 -2.76
N GLY A 136 -10.65 6.48 -3.51
CA GLY A 136 -10.17 7.61 -4.30
C GLY A 136 -9.10 8.46 -3.63
N VAL A 137 -8.40 7.91 -2.63
CA VAL A 137 -7.25 8.57 -1.96
C VAL A 137 -6.21 9.00 -2.99
N SER A 138 -5.80 10.26 -2.93
CA SER A 138 -4.83 10.84 -3.86
C SER A 138 -3.38 10.51 -3.49
N GLY A 139 -3.11 10.21 -2.21
CA GLY A 139 -1.79 9.83 -1.75
C GLY A 139 -1.72 9.41 -0.29
N ILE A 140 -0.66 8.68 0.05
CA ILE A 140 -0.39 8.21 1.40
C ILE A 140 0.94 8.78 1.87
N ILE A 141 0.93 9.44 3.03
CA ILE A 141 2.14 9.90 3.72
C ILE A 141 2.39 8.94 4.88
N MET A 142 3.64 8.50 5.05
CA MET A 142 4.01 7.63 6.17
C MET A 142 5.41 7.94 6.69
N ASN A 143 5.62 7.81 7.98
CA ASN A 143 6.95 7.93 8.56
C ASN A 143 7.77 6.63 8.38
N ARG A 144 9.09 6.71 8.56
CA ARG A 144 10.01 5.56 8.38
C ARG A 144 9.82 4.43 9.39
N THR A 145 9.14 4.68 10.49
CA THR A 145 8.84 3.66 11.50
C THR A 145 7.61 2.83 11.13
N THR A 146 6.86 3.23 10.11
CA THR A 146 5.83 2.39 9.47
C THR A 146 6.50 1.19 8.79
N VAL A 147 5.84 0.04 8.86
CA VAL A 147 6.31 -1.21 8.25
C VAL A 147 6.64 -1.02 6.77
N ASP A 148 7.66 -1.72 6.28
CA ASP A 148 8.12 -1.63 4.89
C ASP A 148 6.97 -1.91 3.91
N ILE A 149 6.59 -0.90 3.12
CA ILE A 149 5.54 -0.99 2.10
C ILE A 149 5.83 -2.08 1.06
N PHE A 150 7.12 -2.40 0.83
CA PHE A 150 7.58 -3.47 -0.06
C PHE A 150 7.79 -4.81 0.64
N ASN A 151 7.37 -4.94 1.90
CA ASN A 151 7.32 -6.24 2.57
C ASN A 151 6.38 -7.18 1.78
N PRO A 152 6.76 -8.45 1.53
CA PRO A 152 5.92 -9.36 0.74
C PRO A 152 4.48 -9.51 1.24
N LYS A 153 4.26 -9.47 2.56
CA LYS A 153 2.91 -9.53 3.15
C LYS A 153 2.13 -8.25 2.85
N THR A 154 2.77 -7.06 2.95
CA THR A 154 2.14 -5.78 2.57
C THR A 154 1.77 -5.81 1.10
N VAL A 155 2.73 -6.11 0.23
CA VAL A 155 2.55 -6.17 -1.23
C VAL A 155 1.37 -7.05 -1.61
N ARG A 156 1.29 -8.28 -1.07
CA ARG A 156 0.15 -9.18 -1.33
C ARG A 156 -1.18 -8.57 -0.90
N SER A 157 -1.23 -7.93 0.26
CA SER A 157 -2.46 -7.35 0.80
C SER A 157 -2.98 -6.18 -0.03
N THR A 158 -2.13 -5.50 -0.80
CA THR A 158 -2.54 -4.39 -1.68
C THR A 158 -3.34 -4.85 -2.90
N MET A 159 -3.21 -6.10 -3.32
CA MET A 159 -3.90 -6.65 -4.50
C MET A 159 -3.70 -5.80 -5.79
N GLY A 160 -2.52 -5.17 -5.95
CA GLY A 160 -2.15 -4.35 -7.10
C GLY A 160 -2.31 -2.84 -6.89
N SER A 161 -2.99 -2.39 -5.84
CA SER A 161 -3.18 -0.96 -5.54
C SER A 161 -1.87 -0.20 -5.33
N LEU A 162 -0.81 -0.91 -4.93
CA LEU A 162 0.55 -0.36 -4.79
C LEU A 162 1.08 0.27 -6.09
N TYR A 163 0.60 -0.16 -7.25
CA TYR A 163 1.02 0.40 -8.54
C TYR A 163 0.31 1.72 -8.89
N ARG A 164 -0.78 2.06 -8.21
CA ARG A 164 -1.71 3.11 -8.61
C ARG A 164 -1.91 4.20 -7.56
N VAL A 165 -1.62 3.90 -6.29
CA VAL A 165 -1.72 4.88 -5.19
C VAL A 165 -0.33 5.48 -4.93
N PRO A 166 -0.11 6.77 -5.19
CA PRO A 166 1.12 7.44 -4.82
C PRO A 166 1.34 7.43 -3.31
N PHE A 167 2.60 7.35 -2.89
CA PHE A 167 2.95 7.41 -1.47
C PHE A 167 4.26 8.16 -1.27
N TYR A 168 4.41 8.76 -0.11
CA TYR A 168 5.62 9.47 0.31
C TYR A 168 6.06 8.98 1.70
N ILE A 169 7.33 8.62 1.82
CA ILE A 169 7.93 8.16 3.08
C ILE A 169 8.84 9.26 3.60
N THR A 170 8.48 9.84 4.73
CA THR A 170 9.21 10.97 5.31
C THR A 170 10.08 10.58 6.51
N ASP A 171 11.17 11.29 6.69
CA ASP A 171 12.00 11.27 7.90
C ASP A 171 11.44 12.22 8.99
N ASP A 172 10.70 13.26 8.55
CA ASP A 172 10.10 14.29 9.41
C ASP A 172 8.60 14.37 9.12
N LEU A 173 7.80 13.66 9.90
CA LEU A 173 6.35 13.64 9.71
C LEU A 173 5.71 14.99 10.09
N PRO A 174 6.13 15.67 11.18
CA PRO A 174 5.65 17.02 11.49
C PRO A 174 5.86 18.01 10.34
N GLU A 175 7.07 18.13 9.77
CA GLU A 175 7.35 19.01 8.65
C GLU A 175 6.45 18.69 7.45
N THR A 176 6.27 17.40 7.17
CA THR A 176 5.42 16.95 6.05
C THR A 176 3.95 17.25 6.27
N ILE A 177 3.47 17.19 7.51
CA ILE A 177 2.11 17.59 7.90
C ILE A 177 1.91 19.09 7.68
N GLU A 178 2.83 19.93 8.15
CA GLU A 178 2.77 21.37 7.90
C GLU A 178 2.80 21.70 6.41
N TYR A 179 3.60 20.98 5.63
CA TYR A 179 3.60 21.13 4.18
C TYR A 179 2.22 20.82 3.58
N ALA A 180 1.56 19.72 3.99
CA ALA A 180 0.22 19.37 3.52
C ALA A 180 -0.81 20.45 3.89
N LYS A 181 -0.74 21.00 5.10
CA LYS A 181 -1.60 22.12 5.54
C LYS A 181 -1.35 23.37 4.70
N SER A 182 -0.10 23.67 4.35
CA SER A 182 0.24 24.81 3.47
C SER A 182 -0.37 24.70 2.06
N LYS A 183 -0.67 23.48 1.61
CA LYS A 183 -1.40 23.21 0.35
C LYS A 183 -2.93 23.29 0.50
N GLY A 184 -3.45 23.67 1.67
CA GLY A 184 -4.88 23.83 1.93
C GLY A 184 -5.59 22.54 2.34
N VAL A 185 -4.85 21.50 2.76
CA VAL A 185 -5.43 20.25 3.23
C VAL A 185 -5.85 20.38 4.69
N SER A 186 -7.15 20.17 4.98
CA SER A 186 -7.67 20.05 6.35
C SER A 186 -7.40 18.66 6.90
N LEU A 187 -6.78 18.57 8.07
CA LEU A 187 -6.34 17.30 8.65
C LEU A 187 -7.21 16.88 9.84
N TYR A 188 -7.58 15.60 9.85
CA TYR A 188 -8.46 14.99 10.83
C TYR A 188 -7.76 13.83 11.53
N ALA A 189 -7.53 13.98 12.84
CA ALA A 189 -6.94 12.90 13.64
C ALA A 189 -8.03 11.94 14.14
N ALA A 190 -7.94 10.67 13.78
CA ALA A 190 -8.75 9.61 14.35
C ALA A 190 -8.26 9.31 15.78
N HIS A 191 -8.97 9.81 16.79
CA HIS A 191 -8.49 9.80 18.15
C HIS A 191 -9.61 9.58 19.18
N LEU A 192 -9.36 8.79 20.23
CA LEU A 192 -10.35 8.48 21.28
C LEU A 192 -10.80 9.72 22.06
N LYS A 193 -9.94 10.74 22.21
CA LYS A 193 -10.29 12.03 22.83
C LYS A 193 -11.20 12.90 21.93
N GLY A 194 -11.45 12.49 20.68
CA GLY A 194 -12.28 13.23 19.73
C GLY A 194 -13.72 13.43 20.25
N LYS A 195 -14.20 14.66 20.18
CA LYS A 195 -15.59 15.00 20.53
C LYS A 195 -16.49 15.09 19.29
N CYS A 196 -15.90 15.25 18.12
CA CYS A 196 -16.60 15.31 16.85
C CYS A 196 -16.77 13.89 16.30
N SER A 197 -18.01 13.47 15.99
CA SER A 197 -18.24 12.22 15.28
C SER A 197 -17.67 12.32 13.86
N TYR A 198 -17.05 11.24 13.38
CA TYR A 198 -16.34 11.20 12.09
C TYR A 198 -17.20 11.57 10.87
N ASP A 199 -18.51 11.44 10.98
CA ASP A 199 -19.48 11.74 9.91
C ASP A 199 -19.98 13.20 9.88
N ARG A 200 -19.48 14.05 10.80
CA ARG A 200 -19.95 15.43 10.95
C ARG A 200 -19.14 16.46 10.17
N PRO A 201 -17.80 16.35 10.08
CA PRO A 201 -17.03 17.34 9.31
C PRO A 201 -17.37 17.28 7.83
N ASP A 202 -17.14 18.38 7.13
CA ASP A 202 -17.22 18.46 5.67
C ASP A 202 -15.90 18.01 5.05
N TYR A 203 -15.91 16.90 4.30
CA TYR A 203 -14.78 16.33 3.60
C TYR A 203 -14.84 16.59 2.09
N THR A 204 -15.68 17.49 1.62
CA THR A 204 -15.83 17.75 0.18
C THR A 204 -14.66 18.50 -0.43
N GLY A 205 -13.93 19.29 0.36
CA GLY A 205 -12.68 19.94 -0.01
C GLY A 205 -11.45 19.04 0.16
N ALA A 206 -10.26 19.64 0.04
CA ALA A 206 -8.99 18.97 0.31
C ALA A 206 -8.90 18.54 1.78
N CYS A 207 -8.75 17.25 2.05
CA CYS A 207 -8.72 16.70 3.39
C CYS A 207 -7.71 15.58 3.55
N GLY A 208 -7.38 15.24 4.79
CA GLY A 208 -6.52 14.10 5.11
C GLY A 208 -6.86 13.49 6.47
N PHE A 209 -6.74 12.17 6.56
CA PHE A 209 -7.01 11.40 7.77
C PHE A 209 -5.71 10.89 8.37
N MET A 210 -5.50 11.18 9.64
CA MET A 210 -4.30 10.78 10.39
C MET A 210 -4.62 9.54 11.23
N ILE A 211 -3.88 8.47 11.01
CA ILE A 211 -4.04 7.16 11.66
C ILE A 211 -2.72 6.77 12.31
N GLY A 212 -2.78 6.44 13.59
CA GLY A 212 -1.62 6.04 14.37
C GLY A 212 -1.44 4.53 14.47
N ASN A 213 -0.42 4.17 15.24
CA ASN A 213 -0.05 2.80 15.59
C ASN A 213 -1.22 1.99 16.15
N GLU A 214 -1.27 0.70 15.85
CA GLU A 214 -2.37 -0.19 16.23
C GLU A 214 -2.56 -0.33 17.75
N GLY A 215 -1.48 -0.21 18.52
CA GLY A 215 -1.52 -0.35 19.97
C GLY A 215 -1.63 0.98 20.70
N ASN A 216 -0.89 2.00 20.25
CA ASN A 216 -0.75 3.27 20.96
C ASN A 216 -1.56 4.42 20.35
N GLY A 217 -2.11 4.24 19.14
CA GLY A 217 -2.74 5.32 18.38
C GLY A 217 -1.71 6.32 17.83
N LEU A 218 -2.16 7.54 17.56
CA LEU A 218 -1.31 8.67 17.23
C LEU A 218 -0.57 9.16 18.50
N SER A 219 0.69 9.59 18.33
CA SER A 219 1.35 10.36 19.39
C SER A 219 0.62 11.68 19.63
N ASP A 220 0.68 12.21 20.86
CA ASP A 220 0.05 13.50 21.17
C ASP A 220 0.64 14.61 20.28
N GLU A 221 1.95 14.58 19.98
CA GLU A 221 2.62 15.52 19.08
C GLU A 221 1.99 15.53 17.69
N ILE A 222 1.80 14.37 17.08
CA ILE A 222 1.23 14.26 15.73
C ILE A 222 -0.27 14.54 15.75
N ALA A 223 -0.99 14.06 16.76
CA ALA A 223 -2.42 14.27 16.86
C ALA A 223 -2.79 15.76 17.02
N ASP A 224 -1.99 16.53 17.80
CA ASP A 224 -2.20 17.97 18.04
C ASP A 224 -1.96 18.83 16.79
N MET A 225 -1.35 18.30 15.76
CA MET A 225 -1.18 18.97 14.45
C MET A 225 -2.46 18.92 13.60
N ALA A 226 -3.44 18.08 13.94
CA ALA A 226 -4.69 18.00 13.21
C ALA A 226 -5.57 19.24 13.47
N ASP A 227 -6.36 19.63 12.48
CA ASP A 227 -7.34 20.71 12.62
C ASP A 227 -8.55 20.26 13.46
N THR A 228 -8.86 18.98 13.44
CA THR A 228 -9.99 18.41 14.19
C THR A 228 -9.69 16.97 14.63
N TYR A 229 -9.97 16.69 15.91
CA TYR A 229 -10.05 15.34 16.43
C TYR A 229 -11.42 14.74 16.15
N ILE A 230 -11.44 13.64 15.41
CA ILE A 230 -12.66 12.90 15.07
C ILE A 230 -12.68 11.54 15.77
N ARG A 231 -13.87 11.06 16.05
CA ARG A 231 -14.11 9.79 16.71
C ARG A 231 -15.13 8.95 15.96
N ILE A 232 -14.83 7.67 15.78
CA ILE A 232 -15.82 6.67 15.35
C ILE A 232 -16.58 6.22 16.60
N PRO A 233 -17.90 6.43 16.69
CA PRO A 233 -18.69 6.01 17.86
C PRO A 233 -18.68 4.49 18.03
N MET A 234 -18.57 4.04 19.28
CA MET A 234 -18.64 2.63 19.65
C MET A 234 -19.88 2.39 20.53
N GLU A 235 -20.73 1.44 20.14
CA GLU A 235 -21.93 1.07 20.91
C GLU A 235 -21.63 -0.05 21.94
N GLY A 236 -20.57 -0.81 21.74
CA GLY A 236 -20.19 -1.94 22.59
C GLY A 236 -19.08 -1.61 23.59
N ALA A 237 -18.52 -2.67 24.20
CA ALA A 237 -17.42 -2.57 25.16
C ALA A 237 -16.03 -2.39 24.51
N VAL A 238 -15.93 -2.47 23.19
CA VAL A 238 -14.66 -2.24 22.49
C VAL A 238 -14.30 -0.76 22.48
N GLU A 239 -13.04 -0.44 22.78
CA GLU A 239 -12.57 0.94 22.83
C GLU A 239 -12.27 1.52 21.44
N SER A 240 -11.80 0.68 20.52
CA SER A 240 -11.38 1.08 19.17
C SER A 240 -11.59 -0.04 18.16
N LEU A 241 -11.55 0.32 16.87
CA LEU A 241 -11.49 -0.61 15.75
C LEU A 241 -10.03 -0.87 15.34
N ASN A 242 -9.84 -1.95 14.55
CA ASN A 242 -8.60 -2.15 13.82
C ASN A 242 -8.25 -0.90 12.98
N ALA A 243 -6.97 -0.53 12.94
CA ALA A 243 -6.51 0.70 12.29
C ALA A 243 -6.90 0.78 10.80
N ALA A 244 -6.81 -0.34 10.06
CA ALA A 244 -7.21 -0.37 8.65
C ALA A 244 -8.73 -0.24 8.47
N ILE A 245 -9.52 -0.76 9.39
CA ILE A 245 -10.98 -0.59 9.37
C ILE A 245 -11.35 0.86 9.67
N SER A 246 -10.70 1.48 10.68
CA SER A 246 -10.89 2.90 10.97
C SER A 246 -10.55 3.77 9.76
N ALA A 247 -9.39 3.59 9.15
CA ALA A 247 -8.98 4.29 7.94
C ALA A 247 -10.01 4.10 6.81
N THR A 248 -10.50 2.88 6.61
CA THR A 248 -11.49 2.57 5.57
C THR A 248 -12.79 3.35 5.78
N LEU A 249 -13.32 3.38 7.00
CA LEU A 249 -14.55 4.11 7.31
C LEU A 249 -14.41 5.60 7.02
N LEU A 250 -13.28 6.21 7.38
CA LEU A 250 -13.02 7.63 7.15
C LEU A 250 -12.90 7.96 5.66
N MET A 251 -12.12 7.20 4.92
CA MET A 251 -11.94 7.38 3.48
C MET A 251 -13.26 7.19 2.72
N TYR A 252 -14.06 6.19 3.08
CA TYR A 252 -15.35 5.97 2.44
C TYR A 252 -16.43 6.98 2.86
N GLU A 253 -16.36 7.57 4.05
CA GLU A 253 -17.22 8.70 4.40
C GLU A 253 -16.89 9.93 3.55
N CYS A 254 -15.60 10.23 3.33
CA CYS A 254 -15.19 11.29 2.40
C CYS A 254 -15.72 11.01 0.98
N ASN A 255 -15.50 9.79 0.47
CA ASN A 255 -16.01 9.38 -0.84
C ASN A 255 -17.54 9.52 -0.93
N ARG A 256 -18.30 9.08 0.10
CA ARG A 256 -19.76 9.21 0.16
C ARG A 256 -20.21 10.68 0.06
N GLN A 257 -19.57 11.57 0.80
CA GLN A 257 -19.90 13.00 0.76
C GLN A 257 -19.66 13.60 -0.62
N ARG A 258 -18.50 13.30 -1.23
CA ARG A 258 -18.13 13.78 -2.57
C ARG A 258 -19.05 13.24 -3.66
N LEU A 259 -19.47 11.97 -3.58
CA LEU A 259 -20.44 11.38 -4.50
C LEU A 259 -21.82 12.02 -4.40
N SER A 260 -22.24 12.42 -3.20
CA SER A 260 -23.53 13.09 -2.98
C SER A 260 -23.63 14.44 -3.70
N LEU A 261 -22.51 15.12 -3.93
CA LEU A 261 -22.47 16.39 -4.69
C LEU A 261 -22.66 16.18 -6.19
N ILE A 262 -22.44 14.98 -6.73
CA ILE A 262 -22.56 14.68 -8.16
C ILE A 262 -24.01 14.41 -8.54
N HIS A 263 -24.88 14.11 -7.55
CA HIS A 263 -26.28 13.74 -7.74
C HIS A 263 -27.26 14.88 -7.42
N ILE A 264 -26.76 16.09 -7.13
CA ILE A 264 -27.54 17.32 -7.01
C ILE A 264 -27.39 18.12 -8.30
#